data_98eca215f7d20c45a40bcdc410a37bc5
#
_entry.id   98eca215f7d20c45a40bcdc410a37bc5
#
_cell.length_a   1.000
_cell.length_b   1.000
_cell.length_c   1.000
_cell.angle_alpha   90.00
_cell.angle_beta   90.00
_cell.angle_gamma   90.00
#
_symmetry.space_group_name_H-M   'P 1'
#
loop_
_entity.id
_entity.type
_entity.pdbx_description
1 polymer ?
#
loop_
_entity_poly.entity_id
_entity_poly.type
_entity_poly.pdbx_seq_one_letter_code
_entity_poly.pdbx_strand_id
1 'polypeptide(L)'
;MSHLLLVNGPNLNLLGSREPGIYGHQSLATIESALTGEAVILGHQLSCFQSNHEGGLVDRIQQAAVEGVDAIIINPGAYTHTSIALRDALVLSLIHI
;
A
#
# COMPACT_ATOMS: atom_id res chain seq x y z
N MET A 1 -7.43 -18.99 -1.14
CA MET A 1 -6.97 -17.77 -1.81
C MET A 1 -6.98 -16.61 -0.85
N SER A 2 -5.84 -15.99 -0.64
CA SER A 2 -5.75 -14.83 0.25
C SER A 2 -6.01 -13.54 -0.51
N HIS A 3 -6.61 -12.58 0.17
CA HIS A 3 -6.77 -11.22 -0.34
C HIS A 3 -5.76 -10.31 0.38
N LEU A 4 -4.82 -9.76 -0.38
CA LEU A 4 -3.77 -8.88 0.11
C LEU A 4 -4.07 -7.45 -0.33
N LEU A 5 -3.73 -6.48 0.51
CA LEU A 5 -3.82 -5.06 0.17
C LEU A 5 -2.44 -4.42 0.24
N LEU A 6 -2.02 -3.83 -0.87
CA LEU A 6 -0.81 -3.02 -0.93
C LEU A 6 -1.19 -1.56 -0.76
N VAL A 7 -0.65 -0.92 0.28
CA VAL A 7 -0.92 0.49 0.58
C VAL A 7 0.37 1.28 0.42
N ASN A 8 0.34 2.28 -0.46
CA ASN A 8 1.47 3.17 -0.73
C ASN A 8 1.16 4.59 -0.27
N GLY A 9 2.06 5.16 0.50
CA GLY A 9 1.93 6.49 1.09
C GLY A 9 2.32 7.63 0.16
N PRO A 10 2.59 8.81 0.74
CA PRO A 10 2.82 10.04 0.00
C PRO A 10 3.97 9.97 -0.99
N ASN A 11 3.79 10.64 -2.10
CA ASN A 11 4.78 10.85 -3.16
C ASN A 11 5.13 9.60 -3.97
N LEU A 12 4.65 8.43 -3.60
CA LEU A 12 4.91 7.20 -4.35
C LEU A 12 4.21 7.21 -5.72
N ASN A 13 3.17 8.02 -5.87
CA ASN A 13 2.53 8.26 -7.16
C ASN A 13 3.46 8.96 -8.16
N LEU A 14 4.57 9.55 -7.70
CA LEU A 14 5.54 10.24 -8.55
C LEU A 14 6.67 9.34 -9.03
N LEU A 15 6.67 8.07 -8.67
CA LEU A 15 7.69 7.13 -9.13
C LEU A 15 7.75 7.09 -10.66
N GLY A 16 8.97 7.09 -11.18
CA GLY A 16 9.22 7.08 -12.62
C GLY A 16 9.23 8.44 -13.28
N SER A 17 8.71 9.47 -12.62
CA SER A 17 8.66 10.83 -13.14
C SER A 17 9.62 11.79 -12.46
N ARG A 18 10.18 11.39 -11.29
CA ARG A 18 11.04 12.24 -10.48
C ARG A 18 12.43 11.65 -10.38
N GLU A 19 13.43 12.41 -10.84
CA GLU A 19 14.84 12.03 -10.79
C GLU A 19 15.10 10.56 -11.22
N PRO A 20 14.74 10.20 -12.47
CA PRO A 20 14.81 8.80 -12.91
C PRO A 20 16.20 8.18 -12.80
N GLY A 21 17.25 9.00 -12.92
CA GLY A 21 18.64 8.55 -12.79
C GLY A 21 18.99 8.06 -11.40
N ILE A 22 18.22 8.46 -10.37
CA ILE A 22 18.46 8.09 -8.98
C ILE A 22 17.45 7.03 -8.53
N TYR A 23 16.15 7.24 -8.84
CA TYR A 23 15.05 6.42 -8.32
C TYR A 23 14.52 5.40 -9.33
N GLY A 24 15.09 5.34 -10.54
CA GLY A 24 14.66 4.43 -11.59
C GLY A 24 13.52 5.00 -12.43
N HIS A 25 13.13 4.24 -13.45
CA HIS A 25 12.16 4.67 -14.46
C HIS A 25 10.77 4.06 -14.28
N GLN A 26 10.62 3.08 -13.38
CA GLN A 26 9.34 2.40 -13.21
C GLN A 26 8.35 3.30 -12.46
N SER A 27 7.15 3.41 -13.03
CA SER A 27 6.03 4.08 -12.35
C SER A 27 5.44 3.19 -11.26
N LEU A 28 4.67 3.80 -10.35
CA LEU A 28 3.93 3.04 -9.36
C LEU A 28 2.96 2.08 -10.04
N ALA A 29 2.27 2.51 -11.09
CA ALA A 29 1.33 1.66 -11.82
C ALA A 29 2.03 0.42 -12.40
N THR A 30 3.24 0.55 -12.93
CA THR A 30 4.01 -0.57 -13.44
C THR A 30 4.37 -1.56 -12.33
N ILE A 31 4.79 -1.06 -11.18
CA ILE A 31 5.13 -1.89 -10.02
C ILE A 31 3.89 -2.61 -9.50
N GLU A 32 2.78 -1.91 -9.35
CA GLU A 32 1.53 -2.50 -8.88
C GLU A 32 1.01 -3.57 -9.83
N SER A 33 1.10 -3.33 -11.13
CA SER A 33 0.70 -4.31 -12.14
C SER A 33 1.53 -5.58 -12.08
N ALA A 34 2.85 -5.44 -11.95
CA ALA A 34 3.75 -6.58 -11.81
C ALA A 34 3.46 -7.40 -10.55
N LEU A 35 3.25 -6.73 -9.43
CA LEU A 35 2.95 -7.41 -8.16
C LEU A 35 1.57 -8.08 -8.19
N THR A 36 0.59 -7.46 -8.80
CA THR A 36 -0.75 -8.04 -8.96
C THR A 36 -0.68 -9.34 -9.77
N GLY A 37 0.06 -9.33 -10.88
CA GLY A 37 0.25 -10.52 -11.71
C GLY A 37 0.98 -11.63 -10.96
N GLU A 38 2.01 -11.28 -10.21
CA GLU A 38 2.77 -12.25 -9.42
C GLU A 38 1.91 -12.86 -8.30
N ALA A 39 1.08 -12.06 -7.65
CA ALA A 39 0.15 -12.55 -6.64
C ALA A 39 -0.82 -13.56 -7.23
N VAL A 40 -1.36 -13.31 -8.41
CA VAL A 40 -2.28 -14.25 -9.10
C VAL A 40 -1.58 -15.58 -9.37
N ILE A 41 -0.34 -15.54 -9.84
CA ILE A 41 0.44 -16.77 -10.09
C ILE A 41 0.59 -17.60 -8.82
N LEU A 42 0.75 -16.94 -7.67
CA LEU A 42 0.87 -17.59 -6.36
C LEU A 42 -0.47 -17.95 -5.73
N GLY A 43 -1.57 -17.72 -6.41
CA GLY A 43 -2.91 -18.07 -5.93
C GLY A 43 -3.54 -17.06 -5.00
N HIS A 44 -3.12 -15.79 -5.07
CA HIS A 44 -3.64 -14.72 -4.23
C HIS A 44 -4.23 -13.58 -5.04
N GLN A 45 -5.10 -12.81 -4.40
CA GLN A 45 -5.63 -11.56 -4.96
C GLN A 45 -4.89 -10.40 -4.31
N LEU A 46 -4.44 -9.44 -5.10
CA LEU A 46 -3.82 -8.22 -4.61
C LEU A 46 -4.64 -7.01 -5.04
N SER A 47 -5.02 -6.19 -4.07
CA SER A 47 -5.61 -4.86 -4.30
C SER A 47 -4.56 -3.82 -3.95
N CYS A 48 -4.56 -2.69 -4.66
CA CYS A 48 -3.59 -1.63 -4.46
C CYS A 48 -4.29 -0.32 -4.14
N PHE A 49 -3.72 0.46 -3.24
CA PHE A 49 -4.21 1.78 -2.88
C PHE A 49 -3.03 2.71 -2.62
N GLN A 50 -3.13 3.95 -3.07
CA GLN A 50 -2.12 4.97 -2.83
C GLN A 50 -2.80 6.27 -2.43
N SER A 51 -2.23 6.98 -1.46
CA SER A 51 -2.73 8.29 -1.06
C SER A 51 -1.59 9.15 -0.53
N ASN A 52 -1.69 10.46 -0.79
CA ASN A 52 -0.82 11.47 -0.21
C ASN A 52 -1.38 12.00 1.12
N HIS A 53 -2.54 11.54 1.54
CA HIS A 53 -3.25 12.03 2.71
C HIS A 53 -3.29 10.96 3.80
N GLU A 54 -2.85 11.32 5.00
CA GLU A 54 -2.87 10.43 6.15
C GLU A 54 -4.28 9.90 6.41
N GLY A 55 -5.28 10.78 6.39
CA GLY A 55 -6.67 10.38 6.60
C GLY A 55 -7.16 9.36 5.61
N GLY A 56 -6.78 9.50 4.34
CA GLY A 56 -7.11 8.53 3.31
C GLY A 56 -6.50 7.16 3.56
N LEU A 57 -5.25 7.13 4.02
CA LEU A 57 -4.57 5.87 4.37
C LEU A 57 -5.23 5.20 5.56
N VAL A 58 -5.57 5.96 6.59
CA VAL A 58 -6.27 5.45 7.78
C VAL A 58 -7.63 4.86 7.40
N ASP A 59 -8.41 5.59 6.61
CA ASP A 59 -9.73 5.13 6.16
C ASP A 59 -9.63 3.85 5.34
N ARG A 60 -8.63 3.74 4.47
CA ARG A 60 -8.47 2.55 3.65
C ARG A 60 -8.09 1.32 4.49
N ILE A 61 -7.25 1.51 5.52
CA ILE A 61 -6.89 0.43 6.43
C ILE A 61 -8.11 -0.05 7.20
N GLN A 62 -8.93 0.87 7.69
CA GLN A 62 -10.17 0.51 8.39
C GLN A 62 -11.13 -0.24 7.47
N GLN A 63 -11.24 0.19 6.22
CA GLN A 63 -12.08 -0.47 5.22
C GLN A 63 -11.58 -1.88 4.92
N ALA A 64 -10.27 -2.10 4.91
CA ALA A 64 -9.69 -3.41 4.69
C ALA A 64 -10.14 -4.42 5.74
N ALA A 65 -10.26 -4.00 6.99
CA ALA A 65 -10.76 -4.85 8.06
C ALA A 65 -12.21 -5.27 7.81
N VAL A 66 -13.05 -4.33 7.32
CA VAL A 66 -14.45 -4.61 6.98
C VAL A 66 -14.55 -5.57 5.79
N GLU A 67 -13.69 -5.39 4.80
CA GLU A 67 -13.66 -6.23 3.58
C GLU A 67 -13.14 -7.65 3.82
N GLY A 68 -12.53 -7.90 4.96
CA GLY A 68 -11.94 -9.21 5.24
C GLY A 68 -10.61 -9.44 4.51
N VAL A 69 -9.83 -8.39 4.32
CA VAL A 69 -8.47 -8.50 3.78
C VAL A 69 -7.61 -9.30 4.75
N ASP A 70 -6.83 -10.26 4.22
CA ASP A 70 -6.04 -11.17 5.05
C ASP A 70 -4.74 -10.56 5.54
N ALA A 71 -4.14 -9.67 4.75
CA ALA A 71 -2.89 -8.99 5.12
C ALA A 71 -2.74 -7.67 4.40
N ILE A 72 -2.02 -6.75 5.03
CA ILE A 72 -1.67 -5.45 4.44
C ILE A 72 -0.15 -5.39 4.29
N ILE A 73 0.29 -5.00 3.10
CA ILE A 73 1.67 -4.63 2.82
C ILE A 73 1.69 -3.12 2.69
N ILE A 74 2.44 -2.44 3.54
CA ILE A 74 2.41 -0.99 3.58
C ILE A 74 3.78 -0.37 3.38
N ASN A 75 3.83 0.63 2.51
CA ASN A 75 4.96 1.54 2.37
C ASN A 75 4.46 2.94 2.74
N PRO A 76 4.59 3.36 4.00
CA PRO A 76 4.01 4.61 4.46
C PRO A 76 4.74 5.87 4.00
N GLY A 77 5.90 5.73 3.34
CA GLY A 77 6.67 6.88 2.87
C GLY A 77 7.04 7.81 4.02
N ALA A 78 6.69 9.09 3.89
CA ALA A 78 7.03 10.11 4.88
C ALA A 78 6.37 9.89 6.25
N TYR A 79 5.33 9.09 6.32
CA TYR A 79 4.64 8.82 7.59
C TYR A 79 5.27 7.71 8.42
N THR A 80 6.35 7.12 7.97
CA THR A 80 7.01 6.00 8.67
C THR A 80 7.34 6.31 10.13
N HIS A 81 7.78 7.54 10.40
CA HIS A 81 8.23 7.95 11.74
C HIS A 81 7.31 8.94 12.44
N THR A 82 6.27 9.42 11.79
CA THR A 82 5.50 10.56 12.28
C THR A 82 4.01 10.29 12.51
N SER A 83 3.44 9.28 11.87
CA SER A 83 2.00 9.06 11.97
C SER A 83 1.63 8.07 13.06
N ILE A 84 1.16 8.59 14.18
CA ILE A 84 0.57 7.79 15.25
C ILE A 84 -0.79 7.25 14.80
N ALA A 85 -1.58 8.06 14.09
CA ALA A 85 -2.91 7.67 13.62
C ALA A 85 -2.84 6.47 12.67
N LEU A 86 -1.87 6.46 11.75
CA LEU A 86 -1.69 5.35 10.82
C LEU A 86 -1.29 4.06 11.57
N ARG A 87 -0.38 4.18 12.52
CA ARG A 87 0.06 3.06 13.35
C ARG A 87 -1.10 2.49 14.16
N ASP A 88 -1.92 3.34 14.76
CA ASP A 88 -3.07 2.91 15.54
C ASP A 88 -4.10 2.21 14.67
N ALA A 89 -4.35 2.71 13.45
CA ALA A 89 -5.27 2.07 12.53
C ALA A 89 -4.83 0.63 12.21
N LEU A 90 -3.54 0.41 11.98
CA LEU A 90 -3.01 -0.92 11.72
C LEU A 90 -3.19 -1.86 12.91
N VAL A 91 -2.90 -1.38 14.11
CA VAL A 91 -3.04 -2.17 15.33
C VAL A 91 -4.50 -2.51 15.60
N LEU A 92 -5.42 -1.53 15.48
CA LEU A 92 -6.84 -1.72 15.75
C LEU A 92 -7.53 -2.59 14.73
N SER A 93 -7.02 -2.66 13.50
CA SER A 93 -7.59 -3.49 12.45
C SER A 93 -7.29 -4.97 12.62
N LEU A 94 -6.34 -5.33 13.47
CA LEU A 94 -5.89 -6.72 13.68
C LEU A 94 -5.41 -7.38 12.40
N ILE A 95 -4.84 -6.59 11.49
CA ILE A 95 -4.30 -7.06 10.21
C ILE A 95 -2.79 -7.12 10.30
N HIS A 96 -2.21 -8.24 9.84
CA HIS A 96 -0.77 -8.42 9.84
C HIS A 96 -0.11 -7.69 8.68
N ILE A 97 1.03 -7.11 8.94
CA ILE A 97 1.82 -6.35 7.99
C ILE A 97 2.96 -7.23 7.45
#